data_f1fea316a3e9371a23e3b53b7a13dba2
#
_entry.id   f1fea316a3e9371a23e3b53b7a13dba2
#
_cell.length_a   1.000
_cell.length_b   1.000
_cell.length_c   1.000
_cell.angle_alpha   90.00
_cell.angle_beta   90.00
_cell.angle_gamma   90.00
#
_symmetry.space_group_name_H-M   'P 1'
#
loop_
_entity.id
_entity.type
_entity.pdbx_description
1 polymer ?
#
loop_
_entity_poly.entity_id
_entity_poly.type
_entity_poly.pdbx_seq_one_letter_code
_entity_poly.pdbx_strand_id
1 'polypeptide(L)' 'MTTVVKRCAVCGRFRAYFEDDTYCIGCGANSLEPQCTCGRTFEFALVETGDLHCPRCGRTLRGRAQEFDP' A
#
# COMPACT_ATOMS: atom_id res chain seq x y z
N MET A 1 14.28 8.30 -13.85
CA MET A 1 13.47 7.15 -13.40
C MET A 1 12.27 7.66 -12.64
N THR A 2 11.15 7.06 -12.89
CA THR A 2 9.91 7.47 -12.22
C THR A 2 9.66 6.60 -11.01
N THR A 3 9.29 7.21 -9.90
CA THR A 3 8.94 6.45 -8.71
C THR A 3 7.42 6.46 -8.54
N VAL A 4 6.91 5.39 -7.97
CA VAL A 4 5.49 5.19 -7.73
C VAL A 4 5.33 4.68 -6.32
N VAL A 5 4.37 5.22 -5.59
CA VAL A 5 4.07 4.72 -4.26
C VAL A 5 3.30 3.42 -4.40
N LYS A 6 3.82 2.36 -3.79
CA LYS A 6 3.19 1.05 -3.86
C LYS A 6 2.90 0.52 -2.47
N ARG A 7 1.85 -0.28 -2.37
CA ARG A 7 1.44 -0.90 -1.12
C ARG A 7 1.78 -2.39 -1.18
N CYS A 8 2.33 -2.91 -0.10
CA CYS A 8 2.55 -4.35 -0.03
C CYS A 8 1.26 -5.01 0.46
N ALA A 9 0.74 -5.96 -0.31
CA ALA A 9 -0.50 -6.64 0.05
C ALA A 9 -0.32 -7.57 1.24
N VAL A 10 0.91 -7.92 1.58
CA VAL A 10 1.19 -8.83 2.69
C VAL A 10 1.39 -8.05 3.98
N CYS A 11 2.28 -7.07 4.00
CA CYS A 11 2.58 -6.36 5.23
C CYS A 11 1.88 -5.00 5.34
N GLY A 12 1.24 -4.54 4.28
CA GLY A 12 0.48 -3.30 4.31
C GLY A 12 1.28 -2.02 4.30
N ARG A 13 2.56 -2.10 4.07
CA ARG A 13 3.41 -0.90 4.11
C ARG A 13 3.41 -0.18 2.77
N PHE A 14 3.55 1.14 2.84
CA PHE A 14 3.62 1.99 1.67
C PHE A 14 5.01 2.57 1.55
N ARG A 15 5.58 2.52 0.36
CA ARG A 15 6.88 3.11 0.10
C ARG A 15 6.94 3.53 -1.35
N ALA A 16 7.91 4.40 -1.66
CA ALA A 16 8.17 4.79 -3.04
C ALA A 16 9.10 3.74 -3.65
N TYR A 17 8.70 3.21 -4.79
CA TYR A 17 9.47 2.21 -5.53
C TYR A 17 9.63 2.70 -6.96
N PHE A 18 10.50 2.07 -7.71
CA PHE A 18 10.53 2.29 -9.15
C PHE A 18 9.38 1.53 -9.77
N GLU A 19 8.96 1.96 -10.94
CA GLU A 19 7.75 1.38 -11.54
C GLU A 19 7.88 -0.10 -11.86
N ASP A 20 9.10 -0.61 -12.02
CA ASP A 20 9.31 -2.02 -12.31
C ASP A 20 9.58 -2.86 -11.07
N ASP A 21 9.58 -2.26 -9.90
CA ASP A 21 9.75 -3.02 -8.66
C ASP A 21 8.49 -3.79 -8.35
N THR A 22 8.62 -5.06 -8.00
CA THR A 22 7.47 -5.90 -7.69
C THR A 22 7.56 -6.58 -6.33
N TYR A 23 8.72 -6.49 -5.68
CA TYR A 23 8.92 -7.14 -4.39
C TYR A 23 8.99 -6.12 -3.27
N CYS A 24 8.35 -6.42 -2.15
CA CYS A 24 8.37 -5.55 -0.98
C CYS A 24 9.76 -5.58 -0.36
N ILE A 25 10.30 -4.40 -0.09
CA ILE A 25 11.63 -4.30 0.50
C ILE A 25 11.62 -4.77 1.96
N GLY A 26 10.48 -4.72 2.61
CA GLY A 26 10.37 -5.09 4.00
C GLY A 26 10.16 -6.58 4.24
N CYS A 27 9.29 -7.21 3.48
CA CYS A 27 8.99 -8.63 3.70
C CYS A 27 9.44 -9.53 2.55
N GLY A 28 9.85 -8.96 1.43
CA GLY A 28 10.37 -9.74 0.31
C GLY A 28 9.31 -10.43 -0.54
N ALA A 29 8.04 -10.20 -0.28
CA ALA A 29 6.98 -10.83 -1.04
C ALA A 29 6.76 -10.11 -2.36
N ASN A 30 6.41 -10.85 -3.40
CA ASN A 30 6.05 -10.28 -4.68
C ASN A 30 4.58 -9.86 -4.61
N SER A 31 4.34 -8.75 -3.91
CA SER A 31 2.98 -8.36 -3.56
C SER A 31 2.75 -6.85 -3.63
N LEU A 32 3.58 -6.14 -4.36
CA LEU A 32 3.43 -4.69 -4.45
C LEU A 32 2.28 -4.32 -5.38
N GLU A 33 1.44 -3.39 -4.92
CA GLU A 33 0.32 -2.86 -5.68
C GLU A 33 0.59 -1.40 -5.99
N PRO A 34 0.58 -0.99 -7.25
CA PRO A 34 0.82 0.42 -7.58
C PRO A 34 -0.41 1.30 -7.36
N GLN A 35 -1.58 0.69 -7.21
CA GLN A 35 -2.81 1.45 -7.00
C GLN A 35 -3.87 0.55 -6.41
N CYS A 36 -4.89 1.18 -5.84
CA CYS A 36 -6.02 0.47 -5.26
C CYS A 36 -6.82 -0.22 -6.37
N THR A 37 -7.60 -1.23 -6.00
CA THR A 37 -8.43 -1.93 -6.96
C THR A 37 -9.43 -1.02 -7.65
N CYS A 38 -9.74 0.14 -7.05
CA CYS A 38 -10.62 1.12 -7.69
C CYS A 38 -9.87 2.07 -8.62
N GLY A 39 -8.54 1.95 -8.68
CA GLY A 39 -7.73 2.77 -9.56
C GLY A 39 -7.06 3.96 -8.91
N ARG A 40 -7.32 4.21 -7.63
CA ARG A 40 -6.73 5.33 -6.92
C ARG A 40 -5.27 5.02 -6.60
N THR A 41 -4.37 5.92 -6.96
CA THR A 41 -2.95 5.76 -6.65
C THR A 41 -2.70 6.07 -5.18
N PHE A 42 -1.53 5.67 -4.69
CA PHE A 42 -1.25 5.68 -3.26
C PHE A 42 -0.34 6.79 -2.79
N GLU A 43 -0.13 7.83 -3.60
CA GLU A 43 0.79 8.88 -3.19
C GLU A 43 0.35 9.58 -1.89
N PHE A 44 -0.93 9.60 -1.61
CA PHE A 44 -1.45 10.22 -0.40
C PHE A 44 -1.03 9.45 0.86
N ALA A 45 -0.70 8.18 0.71
CA ALA A 45 -0.46 7.31 1.87
C ALA A 45 0.90 7.55 2.52
N LEU A 46 1.83 8.16 1.82
CA LEU A 46 3.16 8.35 2.37
C LEU A 46 3.18 9.30 3.56
N VAL A 47 2.22 10.21 3.63
CA VAL A 47 2.17 11.20 4.72
C VAL A 47 1.24 10.77 5.85
N GLU A 48 0.55 9.64 5.68
CA GLU A 48 -0.41 9.20 6.68
C GLU A 48 0.22 8.19 7.63
N THR A 49 -0.22 8.20 8.88
CA THR A 49 0.21 7.21 9.85
C THR A 49 -1.03 6.59 10.47
N GLY A 50 -0.87 5.39 11.01
CA GLY A 50 -1.98 4.70 11.63
C GLY A 50 -2.91 4.05 10.62
N ASP A 51 -4.19 4.03 10.93
CA ASP A 51 -5.17 3.39 10.06
C ASP A 51 -5.31 4.17 8.75
N LEU A 52 -5.51 3.45 7.69
CA LEU A 52 -5.54 4.05 6.37
C LEU A 52 -6.60 3.38 5.50
N HIS A 53 -7.39 4.20 4.84
CA HIS A 53 -8.43 3.72 3.95
C HIS A 53 -8.34 4.45 2.62
N CYS A 54 -8.79 3.78 1.56
CA CYS A 54 -8.82 4.41 0.25
C CYS A 54 -9.87 5.51 0.25
N PRO A 55 -9.51 6.75 -0.10
CA PRO A 55 -10.48 7.84 -0.09
C PRO A 55 -11.50 7.75 -1.22
N ARG A 56 -11.31 6.82 -2.14
CA ARG A 56 -12.19 6.70 -3.28
C ARG A 56 -13.22 5.59 -3.09
N CYS A 57 -12.80 4.44 -2.59
CA CYS A 57 -13.72 3.30 -2.43
C CYS A 57 -13.90 2.86 -0.98
N GLY A 58 -13.14 3.41 -0.05
CA GLY A 58 -13.27 3.08 1.36
C GLY A 58 -12.61 1.79 1.78
N ARG A 59 -11.88 1.12 0.89
CA ARG A 59 -11.20 -0.12 1.22
C ARG A 59 -10.18 0.11 2.32
N THR A 60 -10.11 -0.78 3.29
CA THR A 60 -9.10 -0.73 4.33
C THR A 60 -7.75 -1.09 3.73
N LEU A 61 -6.80 -0.18 3.81
CA LEU A 61 -5.48 -0.40 3.26
C LEU A 61 -4.49 -0.79 4.33
N ARG A 62 -4.66 -0.25 5.53
CA ARG A 62 -3.79 -0.56 6.65
C ARG A 62 -4.55 -0.19 7.91
N GLY A 63 -4.43 -0.98 8.94
CA GLY A 63 -5.07 -0.60 10.17
C GLY A 63 -5.52 -1.79 10.98
N ARG A 64 -6.20 -1.49 12.06
CA ARG A 64 -6.57 -2.50 13.02
C ARG A 64 -7.53 -3.52 12.48
N ALA A 65 -8.32 -3.14 11.52
CA ALA A 65 -9.28 -4.09 10.97
C ALA A 65 -8.58 -5.29 10.37
N GLN A 66 -7.34 -5.14 10.03
CA GLN A 66 -6.59 -6.24 9.46
C GLN A 66 -5.95 -7.11 10.50
N GLU A 67 -5.73 -6.56 11.62
CA GLU A 67 -5.06 -7.28 12.61
C GLU A 67 -5.97 -7.90 13.57
N PHE A 68 -6.81 -7.81 13.50
CA PHE A 68 -7.57 -8.21 14.53
C PHE A 68 -8.02 -9.40 14.68
N ASP A 69 -8.07 -9.79 14.86
CA ASP A 69 -8.31 -10.48 15.13
C ASP A 69 -8.40 -10.88 16.07
N PRO A 70 -8.31 -11.03 16.28
CA PRO A 70 -8.27 -11.56 17.19
C PRO A 70 -8.62 -12.35 17.69
#